data_dc6b192a0ea6f6a0d0ee7e2c128b5ea4
#
_entry.id   dc6b192a0ea6f6a0d0ee7e2c128b5ea4
#
_cell.length_a   1.000
_cell.length_b   1.000
_cell.length_c   1.000
_cell.angle_alpha   90.00
_cell.angle_beta   90.00
_cell.angle_gamma   90.00
#
_symmetry.space_group_name_H-M   'P 1'
#
loop_
_entity.id
_entity.type
_entity.pdbx_description
1 polymer ?
#
loop_
_entity_poly.entity_id
_entity_poly.type
_entity_poly.pdbx_seq_one_letter_code
_entity_poly.pdbx_strand_id
1 'polypeptide(L)'
;RDLHKEYRRQRQMCIRDRLGFTIGNDVSERTWQRSDRSMWRAKNTDTFKPMGPWIVTDLPPEGFRIIVRHNGVTWQDFSSSDQIWDTATWIHEISKYATLHPGDVLWMGTQGADGDMVPGDIVEVEISDIGVLKNYVVAEQ
;
A
#
# COMPACT_ATOMS: atom_id res chain seq x y z
N ARG A 1 -33.53 3.58 -13.29
CA ARG A 1 -32.56 2.60 -12.82
C ARG A 1 -31.89 3.15 -11.59
N ASP A 2 -31.98 2.47 -10.47
CA ASP A 2 -31.51 2.98 -9.16
C ASP A 2 -29.97 2.80 -9.11
N LEU A 3 -29.25 3.82 -9.55
CA LEU A 3 -27.79 3.86 -9.60
C LEU A 3 -27.16 3.63 -8.19
N HIS A 4 -27.85 4.03 -7.12
CA HIS A 4 -27.37 3.79 -5.75
C HIS A 4 -27.39 2.31 -5.36
N LYS A 5 -28.38 1.54 -5.82
CA LYS A 5 -28.43 0.09 -5.56
C LYS A 5 -27.37 -0.66 -6.37
N GLU A 6 -27.15 -0.24 -7.61
CA GLU A 6 -26.14 -0.84 -8.48
C GLU A 6 -24.71 -0.58 -7.93
N TYR A 7 -24.42 0.65 -7.50
CA TYR A 7 -23.17 1.01 -6.86
C TYR A 7 -22.91 0.23 -5.55
N ARG A 8 -23.91 0.10 -4.68
CA ARG A 8 -23.81 -0.70 -3.45
C ARG A 8 -23.55 -2.18 -3.74
N ARG A 9 -24.19 -2.74 -4.78
CA ARG A 9 -24.01 -4.14 -5.18
C ARG A 9 -22.60 -4.40 -5.72
N GLN A 10 -22.08 -3.51 -6.57
CA GLN A 10 -20.72 -3.57 -7.08
C GLN A 10 -19.69 -3.44 -5.94
N ARG A 11 -19.90 -2.51 -5.02
CA ARG A 11 -19.03 -2.34 -3.85
C ARG A 11 -18.99 -3.60 -2.97
N GLN A 12 -20.11 -4.27 -2.76
CA GLN A 12 -20.15 -5.55 -2.02
C GLN A 12 -19.45 -6.68 -2.77
N MET A 13 -19.53 -6.72 -4.09
CA MET A 13 -18.77 -7.69 -4.90
C MET A 13 -17.26 -7.43 -4.78
N CYS A 14 -16.80 -6.20 -4.97
CA CYS A 14 -15.38 -5.84 -4.85
C CYS A 14 -14.78 -6.20 -3.48
N ILE A 15 -15.54 -6.07 -2.40
CA ILE A 15 -15.09 -6.47 -1.05
C ILE A 15 -14.98 -7.99 -0.92
N ARG A 16 -15.89 -8.77 -1.55
CA ARG A 16 -15.89 -10.23 -1.48
C ARG A 16 -14.78 -10.88 -2.32
N ASP A 17 -14.36 -10.21 -3.39
CA ASP A 17 -13.35 -10.74 -4.31
C ASP A 17 -11.92 -10.47 -3.84
N ARG A 18 -11.76 -9.76 -2.71
CA ARG A 18 -10.46 -9.53 -2.08
C ARG A 18 -10.05 -10.73 -1.24
N LEU A 19 -8.84 -11.24 -1.43
CA LEU A 19 -8.26 -12.28 -0.59
C LEU A 19 -7.96 -11.75 0.83
N GLY A 20 -7.32 -10.60 0.94
CA GLY A 20 -6.94 -10.03 2.23
C GLY A 20 -6.10 -8.77 2.11
N PHE A 21 -5.45 -8.42 3.21
CA PHE A 21 -4.51 -7.30 3.31
C PHE A 21 -3.14 -7.79 3.77
N THR A 22 -2.13 -7.11 3.30
CA THR A 22 -0.74 -7.25 3.75
C THR A 22 -0.11 -5.87 3.88
N ILE A 23 1.02 -5.80 4.57
CA ILE A 23 1.80 -4.57 4.65
C ILE A 23 2.69 -4.46 3.43
N GLY A 24 2.81 -3.26 2.87
CA GLY A 24 3.77 -2.94 1.83
C GLY A 24 4.55 -1.68 2.20
N ASN A 25 5.86 -1.68 1.88
CA ASN A 25 6.69 -0.48 1.99
C ASN A 25 6.98 0.05 0.58
N ASP A 26 6.40 1.20 0.24
CA ASP A 26 6.55 1.84 -1.08
C ASP A 26 7.86 2.64 -1.16
N VAL A 27 8.98 1.93 -1.17
CA VAL A 27 10.30 2.52 -1.34
C VAL A 27 10.36 3.30 -2.65
N SER A 28 10.93 4.49 -2.61
CA SER A 28 10.95 5.40 -3.75
C SER A 28 12.30 6.10 -3.88
N GLU A 29 12.92 6.01 -5.06
CA GLU A 29 14.08 6.83 -5.40
C GLU A 29 13.61 8.17 -5.97
N ARG A 30 13.67 9.20 -5.15
CA ARG A 30 13.12 10.52 -5.46
C ARG A 30 13.86 11.26 -6.57
N THR A 31 15.16 11.00 -6.73
CA THR A 31 15.95 11.59 -7.81
C THR A 31 15.48 11.10 -9.18
N TRP A 32 15.25 9.79 -9.30
CA TRP A 32 14.72 9.21 -10.54
C TRP A 32 13.27 9.61 -10.81
N GLN A 33 12.47 9.75 -9.76
CA GLN A 33 11.05 10.12 -9.88
C GLN A 33 10.83 11.41 -10.67
N ARG A 34 11.75 12.38 -10.56
CA ARG A 34 11.61 13.69 -11.23
C ARG A 34 11.60 13.60 -12.75
N SER A 35 12.24 12.58 -13.33
CA SER A 35 12.35 12.35 -14.78
C SER A 35 11.62 11.11 -15.27
N ASP A 36 11.11 10.28 -14.38
CA ASP A 36 10.41 9.03 -14.70
C ASP A 36 8.88 9.29 -14.76
N ARG A 37 8.39 9.54 -15.97
CA ARG A 37 6.96 9.83 -16.20
C ARG A 37 6.02 8.69 -15.79
N SER A 38 6.50 7.44 -15.84
CA SER A 38 5.76 6.24 -15.45
C SER A 38 5.93 5.90 -13.98
N MET A 39 6.91 6.50 -13.31
CA MET A 39 7.39 6.14 -11.97
C MET A 39 7.82 4.67 -11.86
N TRP A 40 8.04 3.99 -12.99
CA TRP A 40 8.35 2.56 -12.98
C TRP A 40 9.70 2.30 -12.31
N ARG A 41 10.76 2.93 -12.80
CA ARG A 41 12.11 2.77 -12.26
C ARG A 41 12.22 3.28 -10.82
N ALA A 42 11.61 4.44 -10.56
CA ALA A 42 11.66 5.08 -9.26
C ALA A 42 10.99 4.26 -8.13
N LYS A 43 10.12 3.32 -8.48
CA LYS A 43 9.30 2.57 -7.52
C LYS A 43 9.32 1.05 -7.67
N ASN A 44 9.82 0.52 -8.78
CA ASN A 44 9.73 -0.92 -9.08
C ASN A 44 11.09 -1.54 -9.43
N THR A 45 12.18 -0.88 -9.06
CA THR A 45 13.53 -1.47 -9.10
C THR A 45 13.58 -2.67 -8.13
N ASP A 46 14.43 -3.62 -8.40
CA ASP A 46 14.64 -4.78 -7.55
C ASP A 46 14.82 -4.36 -6.08
N THR A 47 14.28 -5.15 -5.17
CA THR A 47 14.17 -4.89 -3.72
C THR A 47 13.23 -3.76 -3.29
N PHE A 48 12.76 -2.92 -4.21
CA PHE A 48 11.68 -1.97 -3.91
C PHE A 48 10.35 -2.74 -3.77
N LYS A 49 9.39 -2.20 -3.04
CA LYS A 49 8.09 -2.82 -2.75
C LYS A 49 8.15 -4.14 -1.94
N PRO A 50 8.95 -4.22 -0.89
CA PRO A 50 8.84 -5.34 0.03
C PRO A 50 7.42 -5.42 0.60
N MET A 51 6.91 -6.64 0.75
CA MET A 51 5.57 -6.94 1.29
C MET A 51 5.64 -8.04 2.33
N GLY A 52 4.73 -8.02 3.28
CA GLY A 52 4.60 -9.04 4.32
C GLY A 52 4.15 -8.45 5.65
N PRO A 53 4.36 -9.19 6.76
CA PRO A 53 4.95 -10.54 6.85
C PRO A 53 4.01 -11.66 6.34
N TRP A 54 2.70 -11.41 6.31
CA TRP A 54 1.67 -12.36 5.85
C TRP A 54 0.47 -11.63 5.28
N ILE A 55 -0.48 -12.36 4.72
CA ILE A 55 -1.78 -11.87 4.29
C ILE A 55 -2.81 -12.23 5.35
N VAL A 56 -3.58 -11.25 5.82
CA VAL A 56 -4.71 -11.46 6.73
C VAL A 56 -6.01 -11.35 5.96
N THR A 57 -6.83 -12.40 5.99
CA THR A 57 -8.01 -12.55 5.14
C THR A 57 -9.29 -11.97 5.74
N ASP A 58 -9.42 -12.00 7.07
CA ASP A 58 -10.67 -11.66 7.77
C ASP A 58 -10.65 -10.26 8.39
N LEU A 59 -10.03 -9.29 7.70
CA LEU A 59 -9.99 -7.92 8.14
C LEU A 59 -11.07 -7.05 7.49
N PRO A 60 -11.57 -6.01 8.20
CA PRO A 60 -12.44 -5.01 7.61
C PRO A 60 -11.70 -4.29 6.47
N PRO A 61 -12.42 -3.63 5.53
CA PRO A 61 -11.80 -2.96 4.39
C PRO A 61 -11.07 -1.66 4.75
N GLU A 62 -11.25 -1.16 5.95
CA GLU A 62 -10.71 0.13 6.43
C GLU A 62 -10.64 0.17 7.95
N GLY A 63 -10.06 1.24 8.51
CA GLY A 63 -9.97 1.44 9.96
C GLY A 63 -8.66 0.98 10.58
N PHE A 64 -7.65 0.64 9.75
CA PHE A 64 -6.32 0.29 10.25
C PHE A 64 -5.55 1.52 10.69
N ARG A 65 -4.86 1.42 11.82
CA ARG A 65 -3.80 2.36 12.16
C ARG A 65 -2.51 1.94 11.47
N ILE A 66 -1.86 2.88 10.83
CA ILE A 66 -0.61 2.67 10.10
C ILE A 66 0.46 3.55 10.73
N ILE A 67 1.57 2.92 11.14
CA ILE A 67 2.70 3.61 11.74
C ILE A 67 3.95 3.28 10.93
N VAL A 68 4.66 4.30 10.49
CA VAL A 68 5.96 4.14 9.84
C VAL A 68 7.04 4.65 10.77
N ARG A 69 8.07 3.82 11.01
CA ARG A 69 9.24 4.18 11.82
C ARG A 69 10.52 4.08 11.01
N HIS A 70 11.40 5.03 11.24
CA HIS A 70 12.76 5.04 10.72
C HIS A 70 13.73 5.07 11.90
N ASN A 71 14.57 4.04 12.02
CA ASN A 71 15.48 3.85 13.14
C ASN A 71 14.80 3.99 14.51
N GLY A 72 13.59 3.47 14.64
CA GLY A 72 12.77 3.53 15.86
C GLY A 72 12.03 4.85 16.07
N VAL A 73 12.29 5.88 15.28
CA VAL A 73 11.57 7.17 15.35
C VAL A 73 10.32 7.11 14.45
N THR A 74 9.18 7.47 14.99
CA THR A 74 7.93 7.55 14.21
C THR A 74 8.00 8.69 13.21
N TRP A 75 7.93 8.34 11.93
CA TRP A 75 7.81 9.28 10.82
C TRP A 75 6.36 9.58 10.47
N GLN A 76 5.50 8.57 10.55
CA GLN A 76 4.11 8.70 10.21
C GLN A 76 3.24 7.89 11.16
N ASP A 77 2.04 8.40 11.44
CA ASP A 77 1.00 7.75 12.23
C ASP A 77 -0.35 8.25 11.72
N PHE A 78 -1.10 7.41 11.02
CA PHE A 78 -2.34 7.79 10.37
C PHE A 78 -3.32 6.60 10.29
N SER A 79 -4.55 6.88 9.90
CA SER A 79 -5.58 5.87 9.68
C SER A 79 -5.79 5.58 8.20
N SER A 80 -6.05 4.32 7.86
CA SER A 80 -6.51 3.97 6.51
C SER A 80 -7.86 4.60 6.16
N SER A 81 -8.63 5.05 7.16
CA SER A 81 -9.87 5.81 6.96
C SER A 81 -9.65 7.23 6.43
N ASP A 82 -8.40 7.73 6.47
CA ASP A 82 -8.05 9.05 5.92
C ASP A 82 -7.81 9.01 4.40
N GLN A 83 -7.90 7.84 3.78
CA GLN A 83 -7.77 7.68 2.34
C GLN A 83 -8.88 8.41 1.58
N ILE A 84 -8.55 9.03 0.44
CA ILE A 84 -9.52 9.70 -0.44
C ILE A 84 -10.55 8.70 -0.98
N TRP A 85 -10.10 7.50 -1.34
CA TRP A 85 -10.92 6.40 -1.81
C TRP A 85 -10.75 5.18 -0.91
N ASP A 86 -11.83 4.58 -0.51
CA ASP A 86 -11.83 3.31 0.18
C ASP A 86 -11.40 2.15 -0.76
N THR A 87 -11.07 1.02 -0.17
CA THR A 87 -10.61 -0.17 -0.90
C THR A 87 -11.57 -0.59 -2.02
N ALA A 88 -12.87 -0.55 -1.77
CA ALA A 88 -13.87 -0.95 -2.76
C ALA A 88 -13.92 0.01 -3.95
N THR A 89 -13.83 1.30 -3.69
CA THR A 89 -13.74 2.33 -4.72
C THR A 89 -12.47 2.17 -5.56
N TRP A 90 -11.32 1.92 -4.93
CA TRP A 90 -10.07 1.63 -5.62
C TRP A 90 -10.19 0.46 -6.60
N ILE A 91 -10.68 -0.69 -6.12
CA ILE A 91 -10.87 -1.88 -6.96
C ILE A 91 -11.82 -1.57 -8.12
N HIS A 92 -12.94 -0.88 -7.83
CA HIS A 92 -13.91 -0.49 -8.84
C HIS A 92 -13.31 0.41 -9.92
N GLU A 93 -12.57 1.45 -9.53
CA GLU A 93 -12.01 2.41 -10.48
C GLU A 93 -10.93 1.78 -11.36
N ILE A 94 -10.03 0.97 -10.79
CA ILE A 94 -9.00 0.28 -11.56
C ILE A 94 -9.62 -0.73 -12.53
N SER A 95 -10.63 -1.48 -12.09
CA SER A 95 -11.26 -2.53 -12.92
C SER A 95 -12.02 -1.99 -14.14
N LYS A 96 -12.28 -0.70 -14.21
CA LYS A 96 -12.82 -0.06 -15.43
C LYS A 96 -11.85 -0.08 -16.61
N TYR A 97 -10.54 -0.13 -16.31
CA TYR A 97 -9.48 0.04 -17.30
C TYR A 97 -8.55 -1.17 -17.39
N ALA A 98 -8.47 -1.97 -16.34
CA ALA A 98 -7.61 -3.15 -16.27
C ALA A 98 -8.37 -4.35 -15.72
N THR A 99 -8.22 -5.51 -16.35
CA THR A 99 -8.73 -6.75 -15.79
C THR A 99 -7.87 -7.17 -14.62
N LEU A 100 -8.48 -7.33 -13.45
CA LEU A 100 -7.81 -7.84 -12.26
C LEU A 100 -7.88 -9.38 -12.24
N HIS A 101 -6.76 -9.98 -11.90
CA HIS A 101 -6.62 -11.43 -11.80
C HIS A 101 -6.31 -11.88 -10.36
N PRO A 102 -6.62 -13.12 -9.98
CA PRO A 102 -6.16 -13.68 -8.73
C PRO A 102 -4.62 -13.58 -8.61
N GLY A 103 -4.15 -12.99 -7.52
CA GLY A 103 -2.73 -12.72 -7.30
C GLY A 103 -2.31 -11.28 -7.57
N ASP A 104 -3.16 -10.48 -8.18
CA ASP A 104 -2.88 -9.04 -8.33
C ASP A 104 -2.84 -8.34 -6.96
N VAL A 105 -1.89 -7.43 -6.81
CA VAL A 105 -1.71 -6.63 -5.61
C VAL A 105 -1.98 -5.16 -5.90
N LEU A 106 -2.91 -4.58 -5.16
CA LEU A 106 -3.22 -3.16 -5.26
C LEU A 106 -2.56 -2.38 -4.11
N TRP A 107 -1.74 -1.43 -4.47
CA TRP A 107 -1.09 -0.52 -3.53
C TRP A 107 -2.01 0.67 -3.25
N MET A 108 -2.49 0.76 -2.02
CA MET A 108 -3.52 1.73 -1.63
C MET A 108 -2.99 3.15 -1.40
N GLY A 109 -1.68 3.34 -1.50
CA GLY A 109 -1.05 4.63 -1.26
C GLY A 109 -0.71 4.91 0.21
N THR A 110 -0.04 6.02 0.42
CA THR A 110 0.41 6.51 1.74
C THR A 110 0.54 8.02 1.71
N GLN A 111 0.70 8.65 2.88
CA GLN A 111 0.92 10.10 2.99
C GLN A 111 2.28 10.56 2.44
N GLY A 112 3.19 9.64 2.18
CA GLY A 112 4.57 9.93 1.82
C GLY A 112 5.44 10.22 3.05
N ALA A 113 6.71 9.80 3.02
CA ALA A 113 7.67 10.05 4.08
C ALA A 113 8.60 11.20 3.70
N ASP A 114 8.99 11.98 4.69
CA ASP A 114 10.00 13.02 4.57
C ASP A 114 11.33 12.47 5.09
N GLY A 115 12.32 12.37 4.21
CA GLY A 115 13.67 11.96 4.55
C GLY A 115 14.23 10.87 3.64
N ASP A 116 15.54 10.90 3.51
CA ASP A 116 16.29 9.91 2.74
C ASP A 116 16.72 8.77 3.67
N MET A 117 16.76 7.58 3.10
CA MET A 117 17.30 6.38 3.75
C MET A 117 18.75 6.19 3.32
N VAL A 118 19.59 5.77 4.25
CA VAL A 118 20.99 5.43 3.97
C VAL A 118 21.31 3.99 4.38
N PRO A 119 22.35 3.38 3.82
CA PRO A 119 22.77 2.05 4.26
C PRO A 119 23.01 1.96 5.76
N GLY A 120 22.42 0.93 6.39
CA GLY A 120 22.39 0.74 7.84
C GLY A 120 21.08 1.13 8.51
N ASP A 121 20.22 1.85 7.81
CA ASP A 121 18.92 2.24 8.34
C ASP A 121 17.96 1.06 8.45
N ILE A 122 17.01 1.20 9.36
CA ILE A 122 15.91 0.26 9.57
C ILE A 122 14.60 1.01 9.37
N VAL A 123 13.76 0.50 8.47
CA VAL A 123 12.41 1.00 8.25
C VAL A 123 11.39 -0.04 8.67
N GLU A 124 10.45 0.35 9.48
CA GLU A 124 9.37 -0.50 9.96
C GLU A 124 8.02 0.11 9.57
N VAL A 125 7.17 -0.70 8.97
CA VAL A 125 5.77 -0.35 8.71
C VAL A 125 4.90 -1.28 9.54
N GLU A 126 4.18 -0.71 10.48
CA GLU A 126 3.22 -1.40 11.31
C GLU A 126 1.82 -1.10 10.85
N ILE A 127 0.99 -2.13 10.69
CA ILE A 127 -0.45 -1.99 10.47
C ILE A 127 -1.16 -2.80 11.55
N SER A 128 -2.11 -2.15 12.26
CA SER A 128 -2.91 -2.82 13.28
C SER A 128 -3.57 -4.08 12.71
N ASP A 129 -3.61 -5.14 13.52
CA ASP A 129 -4.19 -6.44 13.17
C ASP A 129 -3.45 -7.24 12.08
N ILE A 130 -2.40 -6.67 11.47
CA ILE A 130 -1.52 -7.39 10.53
C ILE A 130 -0.16 -7.67 11.15
N GLY A 131 0.50 -6.67 11.74
CA GLY A 131 1.83 -6.81 12.35
C GLY A 131 2.81 -5.76 11.88
N VAL A 132 4.09 -6.13 11.78
CA VAL A 132 5.19 -5.23 11.40
C VAL A 132 5.98 -5.83 10.25
N LEU A 133 6.11 -5.05 9.18
CA LEU A 133 7.07 -5.29 8.11
C LEU A 133 8.33 -4.50 8.41
N LYS A 134 9.46 -5.20 8.58
CA LYS A 134 10.75 -4.59 8.89
C LYS A 134 11.73 -4.77 7.72
N ASN A 135 12.32 -3.69 7.28
CA ASN A 135 13.28 -3.67 6.18
C ASN A 135 14.60 -3.06 6.63
N TYR A 136 15.70 -3.63 6.14
CA TYR A 136 17.05 -3.12 6.35
C TYR A 136 17.54 -2.49 5.06
N VAL A 137 18.04 -1.27 5.14
CA VAL A 137 18.64 -0.58 4.00
C VAL A 137 20.09 -1.01 3.87
N VAL A 138 20.47 -1.51 2.71
CA VAL A 138 21.84 -1.94 2.40
C VAL A 138 22.38 -1.17 1.20
N ALA A 139 23.70 -1.04 1.11
CA ALA A 139 24.32 -0.47 -0.08
C ALA A 139 24.16 -1.44 -1.26
N GLU A 140 23.98 -0.89 -2.45
CA GLU A 140 24.06 -1.65 -3.70
C GLU A 140 25.49 -2.24 -3.84
N GLN A 141 25.56 -3.51 -4.23
CA GLN A 141 26.83 -4.21 -4.44
C GLN A 141 27.28 -4.15 -5.90
#